data_794a818c485bea017d868f4eca241e2b
#
_entry.id   794a818c485bea017d868f4eca241e2b
#
_cell.length_a   1.000
_cell.length_b   1.000
_cell.length_c   1.000
_cell.angle_alpha   90.00
_cell.angle_beta   90.00
_cell.angle_gamma   90.00
#
_symmetry.space_group_name_H-M   'P 1'
#
loop_
_entity.id
_entity.type
_entity.pdbx_description
1 polymer ?
#
loop_
_entity_poly.entity_id
_entity_poly.type
_entity_poly.pdbx_seq_one_letter_code
_entity_poly.pdbx_strand_id
1 'polypeptide(L)'
;MRVEEKLATLFHHQKISSVLDLGAGNGRWSIFCASYGAKVVAIDNQSKPDRQFPEYLTLHPAIHFFQADLKELPRPCDQRYDLILLFNVIIFLKKSFVLSQLLPYALSQLNP
;
A
#
# COMPACT_ATOMS: atom_id res chain seq x y z
N MET A 1 -20.45 -5.39 -1.11
CA MET A 1 -19.29 -6.28 -1.26
C MET A 1 -18.16 -5.83 -0.36
N ARG A 2 -17.60 -6.74 0.37
CA ARG A 2 -16.48 -6.44 1.28
C ARG A 2 -15.20 -6.17 0.52
N VAL A 3 -14.27 -5.48 1.18
CA VAL A 3 -12.96 -5.19 0.58
C VAL A 3 -12.21 -6.48 0.24
N GLU A 4 -12.25 -7.47 1.14
CA GLU A 4 -11.61 -8.77 0.91
C GLU A 4 -12.13 -9.42 -0.36
N GLU A 5 -13.45 -9.39 -0.57
CA GLU A 5 -14.06 -9.99 -1.75
C GLU A 5 -13.64 -9.26 -3.03
N LYS A 6 -13.57 -7.93 -2.97
CA LYS A 6 -13.12 -7.14 -4.11
C LYS A 6 -11.69 -7.43 -4.47
N LEU A 7 -10.81 -7.50 -3.47
CA LEU A 7 -9.41 -7.81 -3.70
C LEU A 7 -9.25 -9.23 -4.23
N ALA A 8 -9.94 -10.19 -3.63
CA ALA A 8 -9.89 -11.57 -4.11
C ALA A 8 -10.30 -11.66 -5.56
N THR A 9 -11.37 -10.96 -5.94
CA THR A 9 -11.85 -10.93 -7.33
C THR A 9 -10.77 -10.38 -8.26
N LEU A 10 -10.10 -9.29 -7.86
CA LEU A 10 -9.02 -8.72 -8.66
C LEU A 10 -7.89 -9.72 -8.87
N PHE A 11 -7.46 -10.41 -7.80
CA PHE A 11 -6.38 -11.39 -7.91
C PHE A 11 -6.77 -12.61 -8.73
N HIS A 12 -8.05 -12.95 -8.78
CA HIS A 12 -8.53 -14.05 -9.61
C HIS A 12 -8.60 -13.69 -11.09
N HIS A 13 -8.93 -12.45 -11.40
CA HIS A 13 -9.18 -12.04 -12.79
C HIS A 13 -8.01 -11.32 -13.45
N GLN A 14 -7.05 -10.84 -12.67
CA GLN A 14 -5.90 -10.13 -13.19
C GLN A 14 -4.63 -10.66 -12.58
N LYS A 15 -3.54 -10.60 -13.33
CA LYS A 15 -2.24 -10.98 -12.83
C LYS A 15 -1.65 -9.80 -12.07
N ILE A 16 -1.69 -9.87 -10.74
CA ILE A 16 -1.17 -8.84 -9.86
C ILE A 16 0.06 -9.41 -9.16
N SER A 17 1.23 -8.91 -9.54
CA SER A 17 2.50 -9.38 -9.00
C SER A 17 3.12 -8.41 -8.01
N SER A 18 2.75 -7.14 -8.07
CA SER A 18 3.34 -6.10 -7.21
C SER A 18 2.25 -5.15 -6.70
N VAL A 19 2.35 -4.83 -5.41
CA VAL A 19 1.36 -4.01 -4.71
C VAL A 19 2.08 -2.92 -3.93
N LEU A 20 1.57 -1.70 -3.99
CA LEU A 20 1.99 -0.60 -3.14
C LEU A 20 0.85 -0.28 -2.17
N ASP A 21 1.12 -0.41 -0.87
CA ASP A 21 0.14 -0.13 0.19
C ASP A 21 0.52 1.16 0.89
N LEU A 22 -0.16 2.24 0.53
CA LEU A 22 0.09 3.57 1.08
C LEU A 22 -0.74 3.77 2.34
N GLY A 23 -0.07 4.06 3.46
CA GLY A 23 -0.73 4.14 4.74
C GLY A 23 -1.12 2.76 5.24
N ALA A 24 -0.16 1.83 5.25
CA ALA A 24 -0.42 0.42 5.50
C ALA A 24 -1.00 0.12 6.89
N GLY A 25 -0.77 1.01 7.87
CA GLY A 25 -1.31 0.82 9.22
C GLY A 25 -0.81 -0.47 9.86
N ASN A 26 -1.73 -1.33 10.26
CA ASN A 26 -1.37 -2.61 10.87
C ASN A 26 -0.96 -3.69 9.86
N GLY A 27 -0.91 -3.34 8.58
CA GLY A 27 -0.46 -4.26 7.55
C GLY A 27 -1.48 -5.31 7.10
N ARG A 28 -2.73 -5.17 7.52
CA ARG A 28 -3.77 -6.13 7.19
C ARG A 28 -3.89 -6.41 5.70
N TRP A 29 -3.93 -5.36 4.91
CA TRP A 29 -4.10 -5.49 3.46
C TRP A 29 -2.82 -5.91 2.76
N SER A 30 -1.66 -5.52 3.31
CA SER A 30 -0.38 -6.01 2.82
C SER A 30 -0.29 -7.52 2.97
N ILE A 31 -0.67 -8.06 4.14
CA ILE A 31 -0.68 -9.51 4.36
C ILE A 31 -1.65 -10.19 3.40
N PHE A 32 -2.84 -9.61 3.25
CA PHE A 32 -3.85 -10.19 2.37
C PHE A 32 -3.32 -10.34 0.94
N CYS A 33 -2.72 -9.28 0.41
CA CYS A 33 -2.16 -9.30 -0.95
C CYS A 33 -0.98 -10.28 -1.05
N ALA A 34 -0.11 -10.31 -0.05
CA ALA A 34 1.02 -11.22 -0.05
C ALA A 34 0.57 -12.68 -0.03
N SER A 35 -0.58 -12.97 0.58
CA SER A 35 -1.12 -14.33 0.60
C SER A 35 -1.50 -14.84 -0.78
N TYR A 36 -1.70 -13.95 -1.73
CA TYR A 36 -1.95 -14.31 -3.13
C TYR A 36 -0.66 -14.37 -3.96
N GLY A 37 0.50 -14.24 -3.32
CA GLY A 37 1.79 -14.34 -4.00
C GLY A 37 2.37 -13.02 -4.49
N ALA A 38 1.71 -11.90 -4.22
CA ALA A 38 2.22 -10.59 -4.64
C ALA A 38 3.37 -10.13 -3.75
N LYS A 39 4.28 -9.37 -4.32
CA LYS A 39 5.29 -8.63 -3.56
C LYS A 39 4.68 -7.28 -3.19
N VAL A 40 4.81 -6.91 -1.92
CA VAL A 40 4.17 -5.72 -1.38
C VAL A 40 5.21 -4.74 -0.85
N VAL A 41 5.09 -3.48 -1.25
CA VAL A 41 5.79 -2.38 -0.60
C VAL A 41 4.76 -1.64 0.23
N ALA A 42 4.97 -1.62 1.54
CA ALA A 42 4.07 -0.99 2.50
C ALA A 42 4.73 0.27 3.07
N ILE A 43 4.01 1.38 3.04
CA ILE A 43 4.52 2.66 3.54
C ILE A 43 3.58 3.18 4.63
N ASP A 44 4.16 3.57 5.76
CA ASP A 44 3.43 4.18 6.85
C ASP A 44 4.37 5.08 7.63
N ASN A 45 3.82 6.08 8.33
CA ASN A 45 4.63 6.99 9.12
C ASN A 45 4.90 6.49 10.53
N GLN A 46 4.44 5.31 10.90
CA GLN A 46 4.65 4.75 12.23
C GLN A 46 6.13 4.53 12.50
N SER A 47 6.60 5.12 13.59
CA SER A 47 7.98 4.93 14.03
C SER A 47 8.13 3.68 14.90
N LYS A 48 7.03 3.16 15.43
CA LYS A 48 7.04 1.99 16.31
C LYS A 48 6.26 0.86 15.65
N PRO A 49 6.88 -0.27 15.41
CA PRO A 49 6.22 -1.40 14.76
C PRO A 49 5.37 -2.24 15.71
N ASP A 50 4.91 -1.68 16.82
CA ASP A 50 4.30 -2.48 17.86
C ASP A 50 2.81 -2.76 17.65
N ARG A 51 2.02 -1.73 17.39
CA ARG A 51 0.57 -1.91 17.34
C ARG A 51 0.00 -1.86 15.95
N GLN A 52 0.49 -0.96 15.12
CA GLN A 52 -0.09 -0.71 13.81
C GLN A 52 0.63 -1.46 12.71
N PHE A 53 1.91 -1.76 12.95
CA PHE A 53 2.67 -2.59 12.02
C PHE A 53 3.47 -3.59 12.84
N PRO A 54 2.88 -4.75 13.15
CA PRO A 54 3.53 -5.75 13.99
C PRO A 54 4.90 -6.16 13.47
N GLU A 55 5.81 -6.46 14.38
CA GLU A 55 7.19 -6.78 14.04
C GLU A 55 7.30 -7.91 13.02
N TYR A 56 6.44 -8.94 13.13
CA TYR A 56 6.52 -10.06 12.20
C TYR A 56 6.27 -9.65 10.75
N LEU A 57 5.57 -8.54 10.51
CA LEU A 57 5.35 -8.05 9.16
C LEU A 57 6.62 -7.49 8.54
N THR A 58 7.48 -6.89 9.35
CA THR A 58 8.74 -6.35 8.86
C THR A 58 9.70 -7.46 8.45
N LEU A 59 9.43 -8.68 8.89
CA LEU A 59 10.24 -9.86 8.56
C LEU A 59 9.62 -10.72 7.47
N HIS A 60 8.43 -10.36 6.99
CA HIS A 60 7.76 -11.14 5.96
C HIS A 60 8.52 -11.01 4.63
N PRO A 61 8.90 -12.13 4.00
CA PRO A 61 9.75 -12.06 2.82
C PRO A 61 9.13 -11.35 1.62
N ALA A 62 7.81 -11.32 1.52
CA ALA A 62 7.13 -10.68 0.40
C ALA A 62 6.71 -9.23 0.70
N ILE A 63 6.93 -8.74 1.92
CA ILE A 63 6.51 -7.40 2.31
C ILE A 63 7.74 -6.58 2.70
N HIS A 64 7.95 -5.47 2.00
CA HIS A 64 8.97 -4.49 2.34
C HIS A 64 8.28 -3.28 2.97
N PHE A 65 8.59 -3.03 4.23
CA PHE A 65 8.04 -1.89 4.95
C PHE A 65 9.00 -0.72 4.91
N PHE A 66 8.47 0.47 4.57
CA PHE A 66 9.21 1.72 4.63
C PHE A 66 8.47 2.70 5.53
N GLN A 67 9.17 3.24 6.50
CA GLN A 67 8.64 4.32 7.32
C GLN A 67 8.79 5.63 6.56
N ALA A 68 7.67 6.26 6.23
CA ALA A 68 7.68 7.55 5.55
C ALA A 68 6.35 8.25 5.76
N ASP A 69 6.39 9.57 5.80
CA ASP A 69 5.18 10.39 5.83
C ASP A 69 4.66 10.54 4.39
N LEU A 70 3.40 10.23 4.19
CA LEU A 70 2.79 10.35 2.86
C LEU A 70 2.80 11.79 2.34
N LYS A 71 2.89 12.77 3.23
CA LYS A 71 3.00 14.18 2.85
C LYS A 71 4.38 14.52 2.28
N GLU A 72 5.36 13.67 2.53
CA GLU A 72 6.75 13.86 2.12
C GLU A 72 7.20 12.78 1.17
N LEU A 73 6.27 12.17 0.43
CA LEU A 73 6.60 11.12 -0.50
C LEU A 73 7.64 11.61 -1.51
N PRO A 74 8.61 10.76 -1.82
CA PRO A 74 9.64 11.11 -2.78
C PRO A 74 9.04 11.26 -4.17
N ARG A 75 9.85 11.78 -5.07
CA ARG A 75 9.48 11.84 -6.48
C ARG A 75 9.17 10.45 -7.00
N PRO A 76 8.35 10.32 -8.04
CA PRO A 76 8.08 9.03 -8.65
C PRO A 76 9.41 8.34 -9.01
N CYS A 77 9.48 7.06 -8.71
CA CYS A 77 10.65 6.25 -9.04
C CYS A 77 10.37 5.40 -10.28
N ASP A 78 11.38 4.67 -10.73
CA ASP A 78 11.25 3.82 -11.91
C ASP A 78 10.37 2.60 -11.65
N GLN A 79 10.23 2.21 -10.38
CA GLN A 79 9.42 1.07 -10.05
C GLN A 79 7.94 1.39 -10.24
N ARG A 80 7.22 0.44 -10.80
CA ARG A 80 5.78 0.56 -11.01
C ARG A 80 5.09 -0.61 -10.33
N TYR A 81 3.79 -0.44 -10.06
CA TYR A 81 3.00 -1.44 -9.34
C TYR A 81 1.74 -1.79 -10.12
N ASP A 82 1.31 -3.03 -9.97
CA ASP A 82 0.08 -3.50 -10.60
C ASP A 82 -1.15 -3.03 -9.84
N LEU A 83 -1.02 -2.84 -8.54
CA LEU A 83 -2.12 -2.42 -7.66
C LEU A 83 -1.59 -1.47 -6.60
N ILE A 84 -2.34 -0.40 -6.34
CA ILE A 84 -2.01 0.55 -5.28
C ILE A 84 -3.21 0.68 -4.34
N LEU A 85 -2.96 0.48 -3.04
CA LEU A 85 -3.99 0.54 -2.02
C LEU A 85 -3.91 1.88 -1.27
N LEU A 86 -5.07 2.47 -1.02
CA LEU A 86 -5.19 3.76 -0.33
C LEU A 86 -6.24 3.68 0.78
N PHE A 87 -6.44 2.52 1.36
CA PHE A 87 -7.58 2.27 2.24
C PHE A 87 -7.57 3.08 3.53
N ASN A 88 -6.41 3.39 4.08
CA ASN A 88 -6.32 4.05 5.38
C ASN A 88 -5.92 5.52 5.30
N VAL A 89 -5.78 6.10 4.13
CA VAL A 89 -5.24 7.45 4.01
C VAL A 89 -6.31 8.54 4.02
N ILE A 90 -7.51 8.24 3.53
CA ILE A 90 -8.56 9.25 3.37
C ILE A 90 -9.02 9.78 4.74
N ILE A 91 -8.98 8.94 5.76
CA ILE A 91 -9.45 9.29 7.10
C ILE A 91 -8.54 10.31 7.78
N PHE A 92 -7.22 10.21 7.53
CA PHE A 92 -6.22 10.98 8.28
C PHE A 92 -5.62 12.14 7.51
N LEU A 93 -5.90 12.26 6.22
CA LEU A 93 -5.29 13.28 5.38
C LEU A 93 -6.34 14.25 4.86
N LYS A 94 -5.94 15.50 4.67
CA LYS A 94 -6.85 16.50 4.12
C LYS A 94 -7.23 16.12 2.69
N LYS A 95 -8.51 16.32 2.36
CA LYS A 95 -9.03 16.02 1.03
C LYS A 95 -8.23 16.72 -0.06
N SER A 96 -7.86 17.98 0.15
CA SER A 96 -7.10 18.74 -0.84
C SER A 96 -5.73 18.10 -1.11
N PHE A 97 -5.05 17.61 -0.06
CA PHE A 97 -3.78 16.91 -0.25
C PHE A 97 -3.99 15.60 -1.04
N VAL A 98 -5.02 14.83 -0.68
CA VAL A 98 -5.30 13.57 -1.36
C VAL A 98 -5.53 13.80 -2.85
N LEU A 99 -6.37 14.80 -3.20
CA LEU A 99 -6.72 15.04 -4.60
C LEU A 99 -5.59 15.66 -5.40
N SER A 100 -4.82 16.58 -4.82
CA SER A 100 -3.84 17.35 -5.57
C SER A 100 -2.44 16.75 -5.57
N GLN A 101 -2.11 15.92 -4.57
CA GLN A 101 -0.76 15.38 -4.40
C GLN A 101 -0.73 13.86 -4.41
N LEU A 102 -1.54 13.24 -3.55
CA LEU A 102 -1.43 11.80 -3.33
C LEU A 102 -1.95 10.98 -4.51
N LEU A 103 -3.14 11.30 -5.02
CA LEU A 103 -3.68 10.56 -6.17
C LEU A 103 -2.83 10.70 -7.41
N PRO A 104 -2.36 11.91 -7.78
CA PRO A 104 -1.44 12.02 -8.90
C PRO A 104 -0.16 11.21 -8.72
N TYR A 105 0.40 11.20 -7.50
CA TYR A 105 1.56 10.36 -7.19
C TYR A 105 1.25 8.89 -7.42
N ALA A 106 0.13 8.42 -6.85
CA ALA A 106 -0.26 7.01 -6.98
C ALA A 106 -0.46 6.61 -8.45
N LEU A 107 -1.13 7.46 -9.22
CA LEU A 107 -1.34 7.18 -10.64
C LEU A 107 -0.03 7.09 -11.40
N SER A 108 0.96 7.92 -11.04
CA SER A 108 2.28 7.89 -11.68
C SER A 108 3.06 6.62 -11.39
N GLN A 109 2.69 5.90 -10.32
CA GLN A 109 3.39 4.68 -9.89
C GLN A 109 2.70 3.40 -10.39
N LEU A 110 1.57 3.51 -11.08
CA LEU A 110 0.89 2.34 -11.64
C LEU A 110 1.52 1.89 -12.94
N ASN A 111 1.56 0.58 -13.15
CA ASN A 111 1.89 0.00 -14.44
C ASN A 111 0.82 0.39 -15.46
N PRO A 112 1.22 0.66 -16.71
CA PRO A 112 0.27 1.00 -17.75
C PRO A 112 -0.70 -0.14 -18.10
#